data_c1af64b3d25ffde074b12c44ef0831da
#
_entry.id   c1af64b3d25ffde074b12c44ef0831da
#
_cell.length_a   1.000
_cell.length_b   1.000
_cell.length_c   1.000
_cell.angle_alpha   90.00
_cell.angle_beta   90.00
_cell.angle_gamma   90.00
#
_symmetry.space_group_name_H-M   'P 1'
#
loop_
_entity.id
_entity.type
_entity.pdbx_description
1 polymer ?
#
loop_
_entity_poly.entity_id
_entity_poly.type
_entity_poly.pdbx_seq_one_letter_code
_entity_poly.pdbx_strand_id
1 'polypeptide(L)'
;MEDIKDLVRDLEEENNKTAAADPGIKTSLAVVEDFLKHHSVLCYGGTAINNLLPKKDRFYDPKVDVPDYDFFSKTPQEHSMMIANQLVAHGLTNVEVKPGMHLGTFKVFADFTGVADITKLDDVIFDRLWKEDVVRDGIHYVPPNFLRMSMYLELSRPRGDVSRWEKVYTRLQLLNKAHPATCPANGAKDHAELTDDQQKGVLRLLKNEPVVLLGVSSSEIHLGKNWTTPVALLAEKEVIDRLTKGEDVVIDEENDILPRRVNVLGKDGKKSLFRFYETTACHSYHTMDDGIRVASIPTTLQFFFAYMYSGASEENIARILCIAQRLVDVAHSKKKRRFAILTPKDCLGVQESFVEMKRNKAELYADLSKNKSSSEYLEYFFSYNPNDTSARKKTLKKALKKLKTTPEGSSRS
;
A
#
# COMPACT_ATOMS: atom_id res chain seq x y z
N MET A 1 1.36 26.85 -28.57
CA MET A 1 1.60 25.97 -27.42
C MET A 1 0.66 24.78 -27.40
N GLU A 2 -0.60 24.94 -27.82
CA GLU A 2 -1.56 23.85 -27.97
C GLU A 2 -1.08 22.83 -29.02
N ASP A 3 -0.63 23.31 -30.18
CA ASP A 3 -0.09 22.47 -31.28
C ASP A 3 1.07 21.56 -30.86
N ILE A 4 1.98 22.03 -29.97
CA ILE A 4 3.10 21.20 -29.48
C ILE A 4 2.61 20.13 -28.52
N LYS A 5 1.63 20.42 -27.66
CA LYS A 5 1.06 19.42 -26.76
C LYS A 5 0.32 18.32 -27.51
N ASP A 6 -0.42 18.69 -28.53
CA ASP A 6 -1.11 17.74 -29.41
C ASP A 6 -0.11 16.87 -30.17
N LEU A 7 0.94 17.48 -30.74
CA LEU A 7 2.02 16.73 -31.41
C LEU A 7 2.75 15.77 -30.46
N VAL A 8 3.05 16.20 -29.22
CA VAL A 8 3.67 15.32 -28.21
C VAL A 8 2.79 14.14 -27.90
N ARG A 9 1.49 14.38 -27.68
CA ARG A 9 0.52 13.31 -27.41
C ARG A 9 0.43 12.30 -28.56
N ASP A 10 0.39 12.79 -29.81
CA ASP A 10 0.28 11.94 -30.99
C ASP A 10 1.57 11.10 -31.19
N LEU A 11 2.74 11.68 -30.94
CA LEU A 11 4.02 10.95 -30.98
C LEU A 11 4.15 9.93 -29.85
N GLU A 12 3.70 10.26 -28.66
CA GLU A 12 3.66 9.31 -27.52
C GLU A 12 2.72 8.14 -27.84
N GLU A 13 1.56 8.40 -28.42
CA GLU A 13 0.61 7.34 -28.83
C GLU A 13 1.21 6.44 -29.93
N GLU A 14 1.91 7.00 -30.91
CA GLU A 14 2.58 6.24 -31.98
C GLU A 14 3.73 5.38 -31.41
N ASN A 15 4.54 5.92 -30.53
CA ASN A 15 5.60 5.18 -29.84
C ASN A 15 5.03 4.04 -28.98
N ASN A 16 3.95 4.28 -28.26
CA ASN A 16 3.27 3.29 -27.46
C ASN A 16 2.66 2.17 -28.32
N LYS A 17 2.02 2.50 -29.45
CA LYS A 17 1.54 1.51 -30.43
C LYS A 17 2.67 0.63 -30.95
N THR A 18 3.79 1.22 -31.25
CA THR A 18 4.98 0.50 -31.73
C THR A 18 5.50 -0.46 -30.67
N ALA A 19 5.62 0.00 -29.42
CA ALA A 19 6.01 -0.84 -28.29
C ALA A 19 5.00 -1.98 -28.04
N ALA A 20 3.71 -1.69 -28.05
CA ALA A 20 2.66 -2.70 -27.86
C ALA A 20 2.60 -3.72 -29.00
N ALA A 21 3.09 -3.38 -30.19
CA ALA A 21 3.16 -4.28 -31.35
C ALA A 21 4.42 -5.18 -31.34
N ASP A 22 5.44 -4.82 -30.55
CA ASP A 22 6.73 -5.52 -30.52
C ASP A 22 6.59 -7.01 -30.13
N PRO A 23 7.12 -7.95 -30.92
CA PRO A 23 7.00 -9.37 -30.63
C PRO A 23 7.69 -9.82 -29.36
N GLY A 24 8.83 -9.20 -29.00
CA GLY A 24 9.57 -9.48 -27.75
C GLY A 24 8.77 -9.06 -26.52
N ILE A 25 8.15 -7.88 -26.57
CA ILE A 25 7.25 -7.41 -25.50
C ILE A 25 6.03 -8.33 -25.36
N LYS A 26 5.39 -8.70 -26.45
CA LYS A 26 4.25 -9.65 -26.42
C LYS A 26 4.63 -11.00 -25.83
N THR A 27 5.79 -11.54 -26.22
CA THR A 27 6.32 -12.79 -25.67
C THR A 27 6.58 -12.63 -24.18
N SER A 28 7.19 -11.53 -23.75
CA SER A 28 7.48 -11.26 -22.35
C SER A 28 6.22 -11.20 -21.50
N LEU A 29 5.18 -10.48 -21.96
CA LEU A 29 3.91 -10.37 -21.27
C LEU A 29 3.20 -11.74 -21.18
N ALA A 30 3.21 -12.53 -22.27
CA ALA A 30 2.62 -13.86 -22.27
C ALA A 30 3.30 -14.79 -21.25
N VAL A 31 4.65 -14.73 -21.11
CA VAL A 31 5.40 -15.49 -20.11
C VAL A 31 5.01 -15.06 -18.69
N VAL A 32 4.89 -13.76 -18.43
CA VAL A 32 4.48 -13.24 -17.10
C VAL A 32 3.04 -13.66 -16.80
N GLU A 33 2.11 -13.55 -17.75
CA GLU A 33 0.72 -13.97 -17.56
C GLU A 33 0.59 -15.47 -17.28
N ASP A 34 1.34 -16.30 -18.01
CA ASP A 34 1.37 -17.75 -17.77
C ASP A 34 1.92 -18.05 -16.36
N PHE A 35 2.97 -17.33 -15.95
CA PHE A 35 3.51 -17.44 -14.59
C PHE A 35 2.45 -17.08 -13.54
N LEU A 36 1.73 -15.98 -13.70
CA LEU A 36 0.67 -15.51 -12.77
C LEU A 36 -0.46 -16.52 -12.62
N LYS A 37 -0.78 -17.27 -13.69
CA LYS A 37 -1.86 -18.28 -13.68
C LYS A 37 -1.48 -19.57 -12.94
N HIS A 38 -0.16 -19.87 -12.84
CA HIS A 38 0.31 -21.15 -12.33
C HIS A 38 1.04 -21.06 -10.98
N HIS A 39 1.17 -19.86 -10.40
CA HIS A 39 1.89 -19.67 -9.15
C HIS A 39 1.03 -18.91 -8.12
N SER A 40 1.28 -19.20 -6.84
CA SER A 40 0.61 -18.53 -5.73
C SER A 40 1.17 -17.11 -5.54
N VAL A 41 0.69 -16.19 -6.37
CA VAL A 41 1.03 -14.77 -6.37
C VAL A 41 -0.23 -13.92 -6.53
N LEU A 42 -0.21 -12.67 -6.06
CA LEU A 42 -1.37 -11.78 -6.05
C LEU A 42 -1.06 -10.52 -6.86
N CYS A 43 -1.69 -10.38 -8.01
CA CYS A 43 -1.54 -9.19 -8.85
C CYS A 43 -2.21 -7.98 -8.20
N TYR A 44 -1.50 -6.83 -8.20
CA TYR A 44 -1.99 -5.55 -7.68
C TYR A 44 -1.71 -4.41 -8.68
N GLY A 45 -1.83 -3.16 -8.26
CA GLY A 45 -1.48 -2.00 -9.09
C GLY A 45 -2.45 -1.71 -10.22
N GLY A 46 -1.95 -1.07 -11.27
CA GLY A 46 -2.77 -0.58 -12.39
C GLY A 46 -3.45 -1.69 -13.17
N THR A 47 -2.74 -2.77 -13.45
CA THR A 47 -3.24 -3.94 -14.20
C THR A 47 -4.35 -4.64 -13.42
N ALA A 48 -4.22 -4.78 -12.10
CA ALA A 48 -5.26 -5.36 -11.26
C ALA A 48 -6.53 -4.49 -11.28
N ILE A 49 -6.41 -3.18 -11.09
CA ILE A 49 -7.57 -2.28 -11.15
C ILE A 49 -8.26 -2.42 -12.51
N ASN A 50 -7.51 -2.31 -13.61
CA ASN A 50 -8.05 -2.39 -14.97
C ASN A 50 -8.82 -3.69 -15.22
N ASN A 51 -8.26 -4.83 -14.79
CA ASN A 51 -8.84 -6.14 -15.05
C ASN A 51 -10.05 -6.45 -14.16
N LEU A 52 -10.16 -5.81 -13.00
CA LEU A 52 -11.35 -5.90 -12.14
C LEU A 52 -12.50 -5.03 -12.65
N LEU A 53 -12.23 -4.02 -13.47
CA LEU A 53 -13.28 -3.16 -14.04
C LEU A 53 -14.09 -3.88 -15.13
N PRO A 54 -15.38 -3.51 -15.30
CA PRO A 54 -16.15 -3.87 -16.48
C PRO A 54 -15.44 -3.42 -17.76
N LYS A 55 -15.53 -4.19 -18.85
CA LYS A 55 -14.80 -3.92 -20.10
C LYS A 55 -14.93 -2.47 -20.60
N LYS A 56 -16.12 -1.87 -20.46
CA LYS A 56 -16.40 -0.48 -20.89
C LYS A 56 -15.73 0.61 -20.05
N ASP A 57 -15.31 0.29 -18.83
CA ASP A 57 -14.70 1.23 -17.87
C ASP A 57 -13.18 0.98 -17.75
N ARG A 58 -12.62 0.02 -18.52
CA ARG A 58 -11.18 -0.26 -18.57
C ARG A 58 -10.43 0.90 -19.19
N PHE A 59 -9.24 1.19 -18.67
CA PHE A 59 -8.42 2.32 -19.09
C PHE A 59 -7.14 1.91 -19.82
N TYR A 60 -6.81 0.61 -19.90
CA TYR A 60 -5.74 0.11 -20.76
C TYR A 60 -6.29 -0.41 -22.07
N ASP A 61 -5.80 0.12 -23.18
CA ASP A 61 -6.01 -0.40 -24.53
C ASP A 61 -4.84 -1.33 -24.91
N PRO A 62 -5.07 -2.65 -25.08
CA PRO A 62 -4.00 -3.60 -25.44
C PRO A 62 -3.28 -3.28 -26.75
N LYS A 63 -3.81 -2.37 -27.57
CA LYS A 63 -3.19 -1.95 -28.84
C LYS A 63 -2.19 -0.80 -28.67
N VAL A 64 -2.27 -0.10 -27.53
CA VAL A 64 -1.48 1.11 -27.24
C VAL A 64 -0.67 0.94 -25.96
N ASP A 65 -1.29 0.32 -24.95
CA ASP A 65 -0.69 0.22 -23.63
C ASP A 65 0.06 -1.11 -23.47
N VAL A 66 1.30 -1.03 -23.00
CA VAL A 66 2.05 -2.17 -22.49
C VAL A 66 1.76 -2.30 -20.99
N PRO A 67 1.01 -3.33 -20.54
CA PRO A 67 0.71 -3.48 -19.12
C PRO A 67 1.99 -3.78 -18.34
N ASP A 68 2.09 -3.17 -17.16
CA ASP A 68 3.11 -3.48 -16.16
C ASP A 68 2.48 -4.41 -15.13
N TYR A 69 3.11 -5.56 -14.87
CA TYR A 69 2.60 -6.55 -13.93
C TYR A 69 3.25 -6.37 -12.56
N ASP A 70 2.53 -5.71 -11.67
CA ASP A 70 2.86 -5.64 -10.25
C ASP A 70 2.22 -6.81 -9.51
N PHE A 71 2.99 -7.61 -8.76
CA PHE A 71 2.40 -8.68 -7.94
C PHE A 71 3.18 -8.96 -6.65
N PHE A 72 2.44 -9.38 -5.63
CA PHE A 72 2.99 -9.82 -4.36
C PHE A 72 3.38 -11.28 -4.40
N SER A 73 4.45 -11.59 -3.69
CA SER A 73 5.00 -12.92 -3.52
C SER A 73 5.59 -13.12 -2.13
N LYS A 74 5.46 -14.31 -1.56
CA LYS A 74 6.19 -14.70 -0.35
C LYS A 74 7.68 -14.94 -0.62
N THR A 75 8.03 -15.27 -1.87
CA THR A 75 9.41 -15.59 -2.29
C THR A 75 9.78 -14.82 -3.58
N PRO A 76 9.83 -13.48 -3.53
CA PRO A 76 9.97 -12.66 -4.74
C PRO A 76 11.27 -12.89 -5.50
N GLN A 77 12.37 -13.22 -4.82
CA GLN A 77 13.65 -13.54 -5.47
C GLN A 77 13.56 -14.83 -6.31
N GLU A 78 12.90 -15.86 -5.79
CA GLU A 78 12.73 -17.12 -6.54
C GLU A 78 11.81 -16.92 -7.74
N HIS A 79 10.70 -16.23 -7.54
CA HIS A 79 9.73 -16.00 -8.61
C HIS A 79 10.33 -15.11 -9.70
N SER A 80 11.10 -14.07 -9.34
CA SER A 80 11.82 -13.27 -10.34
C SER A 80 12.87 -14.08 -11.13
N MET A 81 13.59 -15.01 -10.48
CA MET A 81 14.49 -15.93 -11.17
C MET A 81 13.75 -16.88 -12.12
N MET A 82 12.60 -17.40 -11.70
CA MET A 82 11.80 -18.31 -12.52
C MET A 82 11.32 -17.60 -13.78
N ILE A 83 10.74 -16.41 -13.66
CA ILE A 83 10.33 -15.60 -14.81
C ILE A 83 11.51 -15.28 -15.72
N ALA A 84 12.64 -14.81 -15.16
CA ALA A 84 13.82 -14.50 -15.96
C ALA A 84 14.34 -15.73 -16.75
N ASN A 85 14.34 -16.94 -16.15
CA ASN A 85 14.73 -18.15 -16.85
C ASN A 85 13.72 -18.53 -17.95
N GLN A 86 12.42 -18.36 -17.71
CA GLN A 86 11.37 -18.61 -18.71
C GLN A 86 11.50 -17.64 -19.90
N LEU A 87 11.76 -16.36 -19.65
CA LEU A 87 11.98 -15.37 -20.70
C LEU A 87 13.14 -15.76 -21.63
N VAL A 88 14.28 -16.20 -21.06
CA VAL A 88 15.41 -16.70 -21.86
C VAL A 88 15.04 -17.97 -22.63
N ALA A 89 14.28 -18.88 -22.02
CA ALA A 89 13.81 -20.11 -22.69
C ALA A 89 12.89 -19.80 -23.89
N HIS A 90 12.21 -18.65 -23.89
CA HIS A 90 11.39 -18.15 -25.00
C HIS A 90 12.17 -17.27 -25.99
N GLY A 91 13.50 -17.25 -25.90
CA GLY A 91 14.40 -16.62 -26.88
C GLY A 91 14.77 -15.17 -26.60
N LEU A 92 14.37 -14.60 -25.46
CA LEU A 92 14.79 -13.24 -25.07
C LEU A 92 16.25 -13.26 -24.56
N THR A 93 17.04 -12.29 -24.98
CA THR A 93 18.50 -12.33 -24.78
C THR A 93 18.99 -11.45 -23.64
N ASN A 94 18.44 -10.26 -23.47
CA ASN A 94 18.85 -9.30 -22.46
C ASN A 94 17.91 -9.33 -21.26
N VAL A 95 17.94 -10.45 -20.54
CA VAL A 95 17.09 -10.68 -19.37
C VAL A 95 17.87 -10.47 -18.08
N GLU A 96 17.36 -9.63 -17.20
CA GLU A 96 17.97 -9.39 -15.90
C GLU A 96 16.93 -9.10 -14.80
N VAL A 97 17.29 -9.42 -13.56
CA VAL A 97 16.54 -9.03 -12.36
C VAL A 97 17.37 -8.02 -11.58
N LYS A 98 16.73 -6.92 -11.23
CA LYS A 98 17.32 -5.83 -10.43
C LYS A 98 16.44 -5.50 -9.23
N PRO A 99 17.03 -5.01 -8.11
CA PRO A 99 16.24 -4.51 -6.98
C PRO A 99 15.50 -3.23 -7.40
N GLY A 100 14.22 -3.16 -7.08
CA GLY A 100 13.39 -1.97 -7.24
C GLY A 100 13.83 -0.82 -6.33
N MET A 101 13.18 0.34 -6.40
CA MET A 101 13.46 1.47 -5.50
C MET A 101 13.02 1.13 -4.07
N HIS A 102 11.83 0.58 -3.93
CA HIS A 102 11.32 0.10 -2.64
C HIS A 102 12.01 -1.19 -2.24
N LEU A 103 12.39 -1.29 -0.97
CA LEU A 103 12.99 -2.49 -0.41
C LEU A 103 12.02 -3.67 -0.53
N GLY A 104 12.56 -4.87 -0.80
CA GLY A 104 11.75 -6.07 -1.01
C GLY A 104 11.07 -6.17 -2.39
N THR A 105 11.26 -5.20 -3.29
CA THR A 105 10.76 -5.22 -4.68
C THR A 105 11.87 -5.60 -5.65
N PHE A 106 11.59 -6.52 -6.57
CA PHE A 106 12.51 -6.97 -7.62
C PHE A 106 11.85 -6.80 -8.98
N LYS A 107 12.57 -6.12 -9.88
CA LYS A 107 12.12 -5.83 -11.24
C LYS A 107 12.75 -6.80 -12.22
N VAL A 108 11.92 -7.42 -13.04
CA VAL A 108 12.36 -8.24 -14.16
C VAL A 108 12.34 -7.41 -15.43
N PHE A 109 13.47 -7.40 -16.12
CA PHE A 109 13.64 -6.72 -17.39
C PHE A 109 13.87 -7.76 -18.49
N ALA A 110 13.26 -7.51 -19.65
CA ALA A 110 13.53 -8.22 -20.90
C ALA A 110 13.76 -7.18 -22.00
N ASP A 111 14.89 -7.31 -22.69
CA ASP A 111 15.33 -6.37 -23.74
C ASP A 111 15.17 -4.88 -23.34
N PHE A 112 15.66 -4.57 -22.12
CA PHE A 112 15.64 -3.25 -21.47
C PHE A 112 14.24 -2.74 -21.05
N THR A 113 13.17 -3.49 -21.29
CA THR A 113 11.80 -3.17 -20.87
C THR A 113 11.49 -3.87 -19.55
N GLY A 114 10.95 -3.14 -18.56
CA GLY A 114 10.40 -3.73 -17.34
C GLY A 114 9.12 -4.51 -17.67
N VAL A 115 9.05 -5.78 -17.26
CA VAL A 115 7.92 -6.64 -17.57
C VAL A 115 7.17 -7.14 -16.33
N ALA A 116 7.83 -7.10 -15.16
CA ALA A 116 7.22 -7.46 -13.89
C ALA A 116 7.93 -6.80 -12.70
N ASP A 117 7.15 -6.34 -11.74
CA ASP A 117 7.58 -5.87 -10.44
C ASP A 117 7.07 -6.83 -9.36
N ILE A 118 7.99 -7.51 -8.67
CA ILE A 118 7.66 -8.56 -7.70
C ILE A 118 8.03 -8.06 -6.31
N THR A 119 7.03 -7.91 -5.45
CA THR A 119 7.20 -7.32 -4.12
C THR A 119 6.94 -8.37 -3.03
N LYS A 120 7.84 -8.43 -2.03
CA LYS A 120 7.60 -9.19 -0.80
C LYS A 120 6.39 -8.59 -0.09
N LEU A 121 5.53 -9.46 0.43
CA LEU A 121 4.47 -9.09 1.35
C LEU A 121 4.53 -10.04 2.55
N ASP A 122 4.28 -9.50 3.74
CA ASP A 122 4.16 -10.27 4.99
C ASP A 122 3.24 -11.48 4.79
N ASP A 123 3.68 -12.64 5.25
CA ASP A 123 3.00 -13.90 4.97
C ASP A 123 1.58 -13.94 5.54
N VAL A 124 1.35 -13.32 6.70
CA VAL A 124 0.02 -13.28 7.33
C VAL A 124 -0.93 -12.40 6.50
N ILE A 125 -0.43 -11.28 5.99
CA ILE A 125 -1.20 -10.38 5.12
C ILE A 125 -1.47 -11.05 3.78
N PHE A 126 -0.44 -11.68 3.19
CA PHE A 126 -0.58 -12.42 1.94
C PHE A 126 -1.64 -13.51 2.05
N ASP A 127 -1.60 -14.34 3.10
CA ASP A 127 -2.55 -15.43 3.31
C ASP A 127 -3.99 -14.93 3.51
N ARG A 128 -4.13 -13.76 4.12
CA ARG A 128 -5.44 -13.13 4.25
C ARG A 128 -5.96 -12.63 2.91
N LEU A 129 -5.13 -11.95 2.13
CA LEU A 129 -5.51 -11.48 0.79
C LEU A 129 -5.83 -12.64 -0.15
N TRP A 130 -5.08 -13.76 -0.03
CA TRP A 130 -5.30 -14.97 -0.81
C TRP A 130 -6.67 -15.61 -0.56
N LYS A 131 -7.21 -15.51 0.64
CA LYS A 131 -8.55 -16.01 0.98
C LYS A 131 -9.69 -15.16 0.42
N GLU A 132 -9.42 -13.89 0.15
CA GLU A 132 -10.40 -12.89 -0.29
C GLU A 132 -10.14 -12.42 -1.72
N ASP A 133 -9.22 -13.06 -2.44
CA ASP A 133 -8.80 -12.66 -3.78
C ASP A 133 -9.91 -12.76 -4.83
N VAL A 134 -9.69 -12.09 -5.95
CA VAL A 134 -10.59 -12.16 -7.10
C VAL A 134 -9.87 -12.81 -8.26
N VAL A 135 -10.33 -13.99 -8.67
CA VAL A 135 -9.75 -14.69 -9.81
C VAL A 135 -10.43 -14.25 -11.11
N ARG A 136 -9.63 -13.84 -12.10
CA ARG A 136 -10.07 -13.51 -13.46
C ARG A 136 -9.09 -14.10 -14.46
N ASP A 137 -9.59 -14.85 -15.42
CA ASP A 137 -8.78 -15.49 -16.47
C ASP A 137 -7.60 -16.33 -15.92
N GLY A 138 -7.79 -16.94 -14.73
CA GLY A 138 -6.79 -17.75 -14.03
C GLY A 138 -5.75 -16.94 -13.23
N ILE A 139 -5.80 -15.63 -13.25
CA ILE A 139 -4.91 -14.76 -12.46
C ILE A 139 -5.63 -14.33 -11.17
N HIS A 140 -4.88 -14.39 -10.06
CA HIS A 140 -5.31 -13.98 -8.73
C HIS A 140 -5.01 -12.49 -8.50
N TYR A 141 -6.02 -11.71 -8.19
CA TYR A 141 -5.92 -10.28 -7.93
C TYR A 141 -6.24 -9.99 -6.47
N VAL A 142 -5.52 -9.04 -5.87
CA VAL A 142 -5.86 -8.57 -4.52
C VAL A 142 -7.30 -8.01 -4.48
N PRO A 143 -7.99 -8.11 -3.33
CA PRO A 143 -9.37 -7.62 -3.20
C PRO A 143 -9.49 -6.12 -3.52
N PRO A 144 -10.65 -5.66 -4.04
CA PRO A 144 -10.88 -4.23 -4.34
C PRO A 144 -10.62 -3.29 -3.16
N ASN A 145 -10.89 -3.73 -1.92
CA ASN A 145 -10.62 -2.91 -0.74
C ASN A 145 -9.12 -2.71 -0.47
N PHE A 146 -8.27 -3.68 -0.81
CA PHE A 146 -6.82 -3.54 -0.72
C PHE A 146 -6.29 -2.56 -1.79
N LEU A 147 -6.77 -2.65 -3.02
CA LEU A 147 -6.45 -1.68 -4.09
C LEU A 147 -6.87 -0.26 -3.69
N ARG A 148 -8.05 -0.14 -3.07
CA ARG A 148 -8.57 1.12 -2.54
C ARG A 148 -7.68 1.68 -1.44
N MET A 149 -7.20 0.83 -0.53
CA MET A 149 -6.24 1.19 0.50
C MET A 149 -4.99 1.84 -0.10
N SER A 150 -4.37 1.19 -1.10
CA SER A 150 -3.15 1.69 -1.74
C SER A 150 -3.37 3.04 -2.43
N MET A 151 -4.52 3.23 -3.08
CA MET A 151 -4.85 4.51 -3.71
C MET A 151 -5.10 5.62 -2.68
N TYR A 152 -5.79 5.33 -1.57
CA TYR A 152 -5.96 6.30 -0.50
C TYR A 152 -4.64 6.62 0.21
N LEU A 153 -3.72 5.64 0.29
CA LEU A 153 -2.37 5.87 0.80
C LEU A 153 -1.64 6.95 -0.01
N GLU A 154 -1.64 6.85 -1.35
CA GLU A 154 -1.04 7.87 -2.22
C GLU A 154 -1.75 9.23 -2.04
N LEU A 155 -3.08 9.25 -2.06
CA LEU A 155 -3.86 10.48 -1.92
C LEU A 155 -3.80 11.11 -0.53
N SER A 156 -3.39 10.39 0.51
CA SER A 156 -3.25 10.91 1.87
C SER A 156 -1.94 11.68 2.11
N ARG A 157 -0.99 11.61 1.18
CA ARG A 157 0.40 12.09 1.34
C ARG A 157 0.69 13.33 0.48
N PRO A 158 0.41 14.55 0.96
CA PRO A 158 0.56 15.77 0.17
C PRO A 158 2.03 16.15 -0.13
N ARG A 159 3.00 15.50 0.52
CA ARG A 159 4.44 15.65 0.24
C ARG A 159 5.03 14.44 -0.48
N GLY A 160 4.19 13.48 -0.92
CA GLY A 160 4.58 12.37 -1.78
C GLY A 160 4.58 12.76 -3.26
N ASP A 161 4.48 11.77 -4.14
CA ASP A 161 4.42 12.01 -5.58
C ASP A 161 3.01 12.46 -6.02
N VAL A 162 2.75 13.75 -5.87
CA VAL A 162 1.46 14.38 -6.22
C VAL A 162 1.21 14.41 -7.73
N SER A 163 2.23 14.19 -8.57
CA SER A 163 2.07 14.16 -10.04
C SER A 163 1.15 13.01 -10.48
N ARG A 164 1.03 11.98 -9.67
CA ARG A 164 0.19 10.80 -9.91
C ARG A 164 -1.26 10.95 -9.44
N TRP A 165 -1.57 11.99 -8.65
CA TRP A 165 -2.87 12.10 -7.96
C TRP A 165 -4.07 12.12 -8.89
N GLU A 166 -4.00 12.80 -10.02
CA GLU A 166 -5.10 12.81 -10.99
C GLU A 166 -5.39 11.41 -11.52
N LYS A 167 -4.35 10.69 -11.93
CA LYS A 167 -4.42 9.30 -12.39
C LYS A 167 -4.98 8.37 -11.31
N VAL A 168 -4.46 8.47 -10.08
CA VAL A 168 -4.88 7.63 -8.94
C VAL A 168 -6.33 7.92 -8.57
N TYR A 169 -6.73 9.19 -8.51
CA TYR A 169 -8.09 9.58 -8.18
C TYR A 169 -9.10 9.11 -9.23
N THR A 170 -8.77 9.23 -10.52
CA THR A 170 -9.62 8.73 -11.61
C THR A 170 -9.83 7.22 -11.51
N ARG A 171 -8.76 6.45 -11.27
CA ARG A 171 -8.83 4.99 -11.08
C ARG A 171 -9.62 4.60 -9.84
N LEU A 172 -9.46 5.36 -8.75
CA LEU A 172 -10.23 5.17 -7.52
C LEU A 172 -11.73 5.39 -7.74
N GLN A 173 -12.11 6.40 -8.53
CA GLN A 173 -13.52 6.63 -8.86
C GLN A 173 -14.11 5.47 -9.66
N LEU A 174 -13.38 4.97 -10.66
CA LEU A 174 -13.80 3.80 -11.44
C LEU A 174 -13.95 2.55 -10.55
N LEU A 175 -12.98 2.30 -9.66
CA LEU A 175 -13.04 1.17 -8.74
C LEU A 175 -14.20 1.31 -7.75
N ASN A 176 -14.43 2.50 -7.18
CA ASN A 176 -15.55 2.74 -6.25
C ASN A 176 -16.91 2.54 -6.93
N LYS A 177 -17.03 2.89 -8.21
CA LYS A 177 -18.24 2.66 -9.01
C LYS A 177 -18.48 1.18 -9.30
N ALA A 178 -17.44 0.45 -9.69
CA ALA A 178 -17.52 -0.96 -10.07
C ALA A 178 -17.62 -1.90 -8.86
N HIS A 179 -16.91 -1.58 -7.79
CA HIS A 179 -16.79 -2.37 -6.58
C HIS A 179 -16.96 -1.47 -5.34
N PRO A 180 -18.16 -1.00 -5.03
CA PRO A 180 -18.36 -0.11 -3.87
C PRO A 180 -17.94 -0.79 -2.57
N ALA A 181 -17.39 0.01 -1.62
CA ALA A 181 -17.26 -0.45 -0.25
C ALA A 181 -18.66 -0.55 0.36
N THR A 182 -19.12 -1.75 0.62
CA THR A 182 -20.52 -2.00 1.02
C THR A 182 -20.60 -2.39 2.48
N CYS A 183 -21.45 -1.69 3.23
CA CYS A 183 -21.82 -2.09 4.58
C CYS A 183 -22.56 -3.44 4.54
N PRO A 184 -22.17 -4.43 5.35
CA PRO A 184 -22.89 -5.71 5.43
C PRO A 184 -24.36 -5.53 5.78
N ALA A 185 -25.22 -6.42 5.29
CA ALA A 185 -26.67 -6.35 5.48
C ALA A 185 -27.09 -6.30 6.96
N ASN A 186 -26.34 -6.99 7.83
CA ASN A 186 -26.58 -6.99 9.28
C ASN A 186 -26.10 -5.71 9.98
N GLY A 187 -25.53 -4.76 9.22
CA GLY A 187 -24.96 -3.54 9.78
C GLY A 187 -23.74 -3.79 10.67
N ALA A 188 -23.36 -2.76 11.41
CA ALA A 188 -22.33 -2.84 12.44
C ALA A 188 -22.99 -2.68 13.81
N LYS A 189 -22.49 -3.41 14.82
CA LYS A 189 -22.91 -3.20 16.21
C LYS A 189 -22.50 -1.82 16.69
N ASP A 190 -23.33 -1.21 17.50
CA ASP A 190 -23.02 0.06 18.15
C ASP A 190 -21.91 -0.14 19.19
N HIS A 191 -20.99 0.80 19.24
CA HIS A 191 -19.95 0.86 20.24
C HIS A 191 -20.34 1.89 21.31
N ALA A 192 -19.80 1.68 22.53
CA ALA A 192 -20.03 2.61 23.61
C ALA A 192 -19.56 4.01 23.27
N GLU A 193 -20.45 4.98 23.36
CA GLU A 193 -20.10 6.39 23.24
C GLU A 193 -19.22 6.82 24.43
N LEU A 194 -18.41 7.86 24.20
CA LEU A 194 -17.65 8.48 25.28
C LEU A 194 -18.60 9.22 26.22
N THR A 195 -18.36 9.09 27.52
CA THR A 195 -19.00 9.99 28.49
C THR A 195 -18.52 11.41 28.30
N ASP A 196 -19.28 12.40 28.77
CA ASP A 196 -18.92 13.82 28.67
C ASP A 196 -17.53 14.13 29.24
N ASP A 197 -17.16 13.48 30.36
CA ASP A 197 -15.87 13.68 30.99
C ASP A 197 -14.72 13.04 30.20
N GLN A 198 -14.93 11.87 29.61
CA GLN A 198 -13.99 11.27 28.68
C GLN A 198 -13.79 12.14 27.45
N GLN A 199 -14.89 12.64 26.87
CA GLN A 199 -14.81 13.53 25.71
C GLN A 199 -14.07 14.82 26.03
N LYS A 200 -14.30 15.46 27.19
CA LYS A 200 -13.53 16.61 27.65
C LYS A 200 -12.04 16.30 27.80
N GLY A 201 -11.70 15.11 28.33
CA GLY A 201 -10.31 14.64 28.45
C GLY A 201 -9.63 14.50 27.08
N VAL A 202 -10.32 13.86 26.12
CA VAL A 202 -9.83 13.73 24.75
C VAL A 202 -9.65 15.09 24.07
N LEU A 203 -10.63 16.00 24.20
CA LEU A 203 -10.54 17.36 23.64
C LEU A 203 -9.35 18.12 24.20
N ARG A 204 -9.07 17.99 25.51
CA ARG A 204 -7.93 18.62 26.15
C ARG A 204 -6.61 18.07 25.59
N LEU A 205 -6.51 16.77 25.41
CA LEU A 205 -5.35 16.11 24.79
C LEU A 205 -5.15 16.60 23.34
N LEU A 206 -6.19 16.62 22.53
CA LEU A 206 -6.13 17.06 21.13
C LEU A 206 -5.72 18.53 20.95
N LYS A 207 -6.02 19.38 21.93
CA LYS A 207 -5.65 20.82 21.91
C LYS A 207 -4.21 21.06 22.34
N ASN A 208 -3.71 20.25 23.26
CA ASN A 208 -2.41 20.49 23.91
C ASN A 208 -1.27 19.69 23.30
N GLU A 209 -1.58 18.61 22.58
CA GLU A 209 -0.58 17.69 22.05
C GLU A 209 -0.53 17.70 20.51
N PRO A 210 0.63 17.46 19.91
CA PRO A 210 0.79 17.40 18.46
C PRO A 210 0.31 16.05 17.90
N VAL A 211 -0.97 15.75 18.11
CA VAL A 211 -1.62 14.53 17.66
C VAL A 211 -2.72 14.85 16.63
N VAL A 212 -3.07 13.87 15.81
CA VAL A 212 -4.17 13.96 14.84
C VAL A 212 -5.22 12.93 15.20
N LEU A 213 -6.48 13.35 15.33
CA LEU A 213 -7.61 12.46 15.54
C LEU A 213 -7.82 11.59 14.32
N LEU A 214 -7.82 10.27 14.51
CA LEU A 214 -7.85 9.27 13.45
C LEU A 214 -9.03 8.30 13.65
N GLY A 215 -9.23 7.43 12.69
CA GLY A 215 -10.12 6.27 12.79
C GLY A 215 -11.59 6.65 12.91
N VAL A 216 -12.33 5.94 13.75
CA VAL A 216 -13.77 6.14 13.90
C VAL A 216 -14.09 7.55 14.38
N SER A 217 -13.34 8.06 15.36
CA SER A 217 -13.60 9.40 15.93
C SER A 217 -13.40 10.52 14.89
N SER A 218 -12.41 10.40 13.99
CA SER A 218 -12.26 11.36 12.88
C SER A 218 -13.41 11.24 11.88
N SER A 219 -13.84 10.01 11.57
CA SER A 219 -14.96 9.79 10.66
C SER A 219 -16.26 10.34 11.19
N GLU A 220 -16.48 10.29 12.50
CA GLU A 220 -17.66 10.84 13.16
C GLU A 220 -17.74 12.37 13.06
N ILE A 221 -16.61 13.07 13.09
CA ILE A 221 -16.55 14.50 12.79
C ILE A 221 -16.96 14.76 11.34
N HIS A 222 -16.42 14.03 10.38
CA HIS A 222 -16.80 14.15 8.96
C HIS A 222 -18.27 13.84 8.72
N LEU A 223 -18.86 12.94 9.51
CA LEU A 223 -20.24 12.48 9.40
C LEU A 223 -21.21 13.20 10.36
N GLY A 224 -20.70 14.01 11.31
CA GLY A 224 -21.50 14.73 12.29
C GLY A 224 -22.10 13.87 13.39
N LYS A 225 -21.34 12.89 13.93
CA LYS A 225 -21.77 11.96 14.98
C LYS A 225 -20.94 12.10 16.26
N ASN A 226 -21.39 11.43 17.34
CA ASN A 226 -20.69 11.37 18.62
C ASN A 226 -19.48 10.44 18.55
N TRP A 227 -18.52 10.64 19.46
CA TRP A 227 -17.30 9.84 19.52
C TRP A 227 -17.49 8.55 20.32
N THR A 228 -16.74 7.53 19.92
CA THR A 228 -16.78 6.20 20.53
C THR A 228 -15.36 5.72 20.90
N THR A 229 -15.26 4.75 21.80
CA THR A 229 -14.00 4.08 22.17
C THR A 229 -13.67 2.94 21.20
N PRO A 230 -12.35 2.62 20.98
CA PRO A 230 -11.18 3.40 21.38
C PRO A 230 -11.01 4.65 20.52
N VAL A 231 -10.51 5.72 21.13
CA VAL A 231 -10.13 6.93 20.38
C VAL A 231 -8.80 6.66 19.69
N ALA A 232 -8.80 6.68 18.37
CA ALA A 232 -7.60 6.49 17.57
C ALA A 232 -6.90 7.83 17.30
N LEU A 233 -5.58 7.85 17.47
CA LEU A 233 -4.73 9.03 17.31
C LEU A 233 -3.51 8.68 16.45
N LEU A 234 -3.12 9.58 15.57
CA LEU A 234 -1.85 9.54 14.85
C LEU A 234 -0.87 10.49 15.54
N ALA A 235 0.34 10.03 15.84
CA ALA A 235 1.36 10.82 16.50
C ALA A 235 2.77 10.33 16.14
N GLU A 236 3.76 11.17 16.37
CA GLU A 236 5.17 10.80 16.28
C GLU A 236 5.58 9.93 17.48
N LYS A 237 6.60 9.11 17.31
CA LYS A 237 7.07 8.14 18.30
C LYS A 237 7.32 8.77 19.67
N GLU A 238 8.03 9.88 19.72
CA GLU A 238 8.40 10.58 20.94
C GLU A 238 7.17 11.08 21.71
N VAL A 239 6.14 11.49 20.99
CA VAL A 239 4.86 11.92 21.58
C VAL A 239 4.13 10.72 22.17
N ILE A 240 4.08 9.59 21.46
CA ILE A 240 3.46 8.35 21.93
C ILE A 240 4.17 7.87 23.20
N ASP A 241 5.49 7.73 23.17
CA ASP A 241 6.29 7.24 24.28
C ASP A 241 6.13 8.12 25.54
N ARG A 242 5.99 9.44 25.35
CA ARG A 242 5.73 10.38 26.45
C ARG A 242 4.31 10.25 27.01
N LEU A 243 3.29 10.15 26.14
CA LEU A 243 1.89 10.09 26.55
C LEU A 243 1.50 8.75 27.18
N THR A 244 2.22 7.69 26.86
CA THR A 244 1.93 6.33 27.35
C THR A 244 2.84 5.91 28.49
N LYS A 245 3.73 6.81 28.97
CA LYS A 245 4.66 6.52 30.07
C LYS A 245 3.91 6.25 31.38
N GLY A 246 4.04 5.03 31.89
CA GLY A 246 3.40 4.60 33.14
C GLY A 246 1.96 4.10 32.97
N GLU A 247 1.46 4.04 31.75
CA GLU A 247 0.16 3.45 31.43
C GLU A 247 0.27 1.95 31.12
N ASP A 248 -0.81 1.20 31.34
CA ASP A 248 -0.91 -0.18 30.88
C ASP A 248 -1.14 -0.19 29.37
N VAL A 249 -0.18 -0.74 28.61
CA VAL A 249 -0.20 -0.72 27.17
C VAL A 249 -0.06 -2.10 26.54
N VAL A 250 -0.69 -2.29 25.39
CA VAL A 250 -0.44 -3.41 24.47
C VAL A 250 0.11 -2.82 23.17
N ILE A 251 1.26 -3.34 22.74
CA ILE A 251 1.92 -2.91 21.51
C ILE A 251 1.66 -3.93 20.42
N ASP A 252 1.16 -3.45 19.27
CA ASP A 252 1.12 -4.18 18.02
C ASP A 252 2.26 -3.65 17.15
N GLU A 253 3.23 -4.49 16.83
CA GLU A 253 4.35 -4.09 15.99
C GLU A 253 3.91 -3.70 14.57
N GLU A 254 4.76 -2.96 13.87
CA GLU A 254 4.52 -2.60 12.49
C GLU A 254 4.50 -3.82 11.57
N ASN A 255 3.79 -3.70 10.46
CA ASN A 255 3.82 -4.64 9.36
C ASN A 255 3.83 -3.87 8.03
N ASP A 256 3.84 -4.56 6.90
CA ASP A 256 3.99 -3.94 5.57
C ASP A 256 2.92 -2.89 5.23
N ILE A 257 1.77 -2.87 5.93
CA ILE A 257 0.63 -1.99 5.60
C ILE A 257 0.17 -1.09 6.75
N LEU A 258 0.55 -1.40 7.99
CA LEU A 258 0.24 -0.58 9.17
C LEU A 258 1.48 -0.30 10.00
N PRO A 259 1.62 0.95 10.50
CA PRO A 259 2.69 1.27 11.44
C PRO A 259 2.47 0.64 12.81
N ARG A 260 3.48 0.73 13.67
CA ARG A 260 3.41 0.35 15.08
C ARG A 260 2.22 1.03 15.76
N ARG A 261 1.51 0.28 16.61
CA ARG A 261 0.35 0.77 17.36
C ARG A 261 0.53 0.53 18.85
N VAL A 262 0.17 1.52 19.64
CA VAL A 262 0.17 1.44 21.10
C VAL A 262 -1.26 1.60 21.59
N ASN A 263 -1.82 0.55 22.18
CA ASN A 263 -3.16 0.53 22.76
C ASN A 263 -3.05 0.78 24.26
N VAL A 264 -3.58 1.89 24.75
CA VAL A 264 -3.66 2.20 26.17
C VAL A 264 -4.92 1.55 26.74
N LEU A 265 -4.75 0.70 27.74
CA LEU A 265 -5.85 -0.02 28.37
C LEU A 265 -6.56 0.83 29.42
N GLY A 266 -7.86 0.58 29.60
CA GLY A 266 -8.59 1.14 30.71
C GLY A 266 -8.25 0.46 32.04
N LYS A 267 -8.74 1.01 33.13
CA LYS A 267 -8.52 0.49 34.50
C LYS A 267 -8.96 -0.97 34.71
N ASP A 268 -9.79 -1.48 33.81
CA ASP A 268 -10.21 -2.89 33.79
C ASP A 268 -9.18 -3.83 33.12
N GLY A 269 -8.10 -3.26 32.54
CA GLY A 269 -7.06 -4.00 31.82
C GLY A 269 -7.54 -4.73 30.55
N LYS A 270 -8.77 -4.51 30.13
CA LYS A 270 -9.40 -5.30 29.02
C LYS A 270 -9.78 -4.45 27.84
N LYS A 271 -10.24 -3.21 28.05
CA LYS A 271 -10.73 -2.33 26.98
C LYS A 271 -9.70 -1.26 26.66
N SER A 272 -9.38 -1.12 25.39
CA SER A 272 -8.55 -0.01 24.93
C SER A 272 -9.35 1.30 24.97
N LEU A 273 -8.81 2.32 25.64
CA LEU A 273 -9.35 3.69 25.66
C LEU A 273 -8.78 4.51 24.52
N PHE A 274 -7.47 4.40 24.28
CA PHE A 274 -6.77 5.07 23.21
C PHE A 274 -6.00 4.06 22.37
N ARG A 275 -5.88 4.36 21.09
CA ARG A 275 -5.01 3.66 20.16
C ARG A 275 -4.17 4.67 19.42
N PHE A 276 -2.89 4.71 19.72
CA PHE A 276 -1.94 5.52 18.98
C PHE A 276 -1.39 4.74 17.79
N TYR A 277 -1.34 5.40 16.65
CA TYR A 277 -0.63 4.93 15.45
C TYR A 277 0.62 5.79 15.31
N GLU A 278 1.78 5.17 15.23
CA GLU A 278 3.03 5.85 14.96
C GLU A 278 3.06 6.32 13.51
N THR A 279 3.33 7.61 13.28
CA THR A 279 3.42 8.10 11.91
C THR A 279 4.78 7.82 11.33
N THR A 280 4.82 7.18 10.16
CA THR A 280 6.03 6.88 9.37
C THR A 280 6.09 7.66 8.06
N ALA A 281 5.10 8.52 7.82
CA ALA A 281 4.99 9.34 6.62
C ALA A 281 4.16 10.58 6.89
N CYS A 282 4.15 11.54 5.96
CA CYS A 282 3.35 12.75 6.03
C CYS A 282 1.87 12.45 5.71
N HIS A 283 1.07 12.19 6.73
CA HIS A 283 -0.37 11.95 6.59
C HIS A 283 -1.19 13.23 6.75
N SER A 284 -2.04 13.53 5.77
CA SER A 284 -2.82 14.77 5.72
C SER A 284 -3.93 14.83 6.78
N TYR A 285 -4.14 16.04 7.31
CA TYR A 285 -5.19 16.37 8.26
C TYR A 285 -5.80 17.75 8.01
N HIS A 286 -7.02 17.96 8.49
CA HIS A 286 -7.66 19.27 8.57
C HIS A 286 -7.50 19.85 9.98
N THR A 287 -7.20 21.14 10.08
CA THR A 287 -7.29 21.88 11.34
C THR A 287 -8.68 22.48 11.45
N MET A 288 -9.37 22.19 12.55
CA MET A 288 -10.69 22.72 12.88
C MET A 288 -10.56 24.11 13.49
N ASP A 289 -11.69 24.87 13.56
CA ASP A 289 -11.73 26.24 14.11
C ASP A 289 -11.23 26.32 15.56
N ASP A 290 -11.38 25.26 16.33
CA ASP A 290 -10.90 25.16 17.72
C ASP A 290 -9.46 24.65 17.84
N GLY A 291 -8.73 24.51 16.73
CA GLY A 291 -7.34 24.07 16.66
C GLY A 291 -7.13 22.55 16.65
N ILE A 292 -8.19 21.73 16.74
CA ILE A 292 -8.09 20.29 16.70
C ILE A 292 -7.71 19.82 15.30
N ARG A 293 -6.75 18.89 15.22
CA ARG A 293 -6.33 18.25 13.97
C ARG A 293 -7.11 16.97 13.75
N VAL A 294 -7.76 16.84 12.60
CA VAL A 294 -8.60 15.71 12.22
C VAL A 294 -8.07 15.10 10.94
N ALA A 295 -7.78 13.81 10.92
CA ALA A 295 -7.29 13.11 9.75
C ALA A 295 -8.22 13.37 8.55
N SER A 296 -7.65 13.60 7.38
CA SER A 296 -8.43 13.73 6.15
C SER A 296 -9.17 12.43 5.82
N ILE A 297 -10.19 12.51 4.97
CA ILE A 297 -10.92 11.31 4.52
C ILE A 297 -9.96 10.27 3.89
N PRO A 298 -9.04 10.64 2.97
CA PRO A 298 -8.05 9.69 2.45
C PRO A 298 -7.18 9.05 3.53
N THR A 299 -6.67 9.83 4.49
CA THR A 299 -5.89 9.30 5.61
C THR A 299 -6.72 8.30 6.42
N THR A 300 -7.95 8.65 6.80
CA THR A 300 -8.83 7.78 7.58
C THR A 300 -9.14 6.47 6.84
N LEU A 301 -9.47 6.55 5.54
CA LEU A 301 -9.81 5.38 4.73
C LEU A 301 -8.61 4.46 4.49
N GLN A 302 -7.41 5.03 4.28
CA GLN A 302 -6.19 4.24 4.17
C GLN A 302 -5.97 3.38 5.42
N PHE A 303 -6.02 3.99 6.62
CA PHE A 303 -5.84 3.26 7.87
C PHE A 303 -6.96 2.23 8.13
N PHE A 304 -8.20 2.53 7.78
CA PHE A 304 -9.30 1.60 7.91
C PHE A 304 -9.11 0.35 7.07
N PHE A 305 -8.84 0.53 5.77
CA PHE A 305 -8.64 -0.61 4.88
C PHE A 305 -7.36 -1.39 5.22
N ALA A 306 -6.29 -0.72 5.66
CA ALA A 306 -5.08 -1.41 6.13
C ALA A 306 -5.37 -2.25 7.40
N TYR A 307 -6.13 -1.72 8.35
CA TYR A 307 -6.50 -2.45 9.57
C TYR A 307 -7.36 -3.70 9.28
N MET A 308 -8.22 -3.66 8.25
CA MET A 308 -8.99 -4.85 7.83
C MET A 308 -8.10 -6.06 7.52
N TYR A 309 -6.94 -5.83 6.92
CA TYR A 309 -6.01 -6.89 6.50
C TYR A 309 -4.94 -7.22 7.55
N SER A 310 -4.88 -6.46 8.65
CA SER A 310 -3.89 -6.63 9.73
C SER A 310 -4.46 -7.28 10.99
N GLY A 311 -5.42 -8.21 10.86
CA GLY A 311 -5.96 -8.96 12.00
C GLY A 311 -7.19 -8.36 12.67
N ALA A 312 -7.92 -7.45 12.01
CA ALA A 312 -9.22 -6.99 12.51
C ALA A 312 -10.21 -8.13 12.63
N SER A 313 -11.03 -8.12 13.70
CA SER A 313 -12.16 -9.06 13.86
C SER A 313 -13.24 -8.78 12.81
N GLU A 314 -14.10 -9.77 12.53
CA GLU A 314 -15.23 -9.61 11.60
C GLU A 314 -16.16 -8.46 11.99
N GLU A 315 -16.39 -8.25 13.29
CA GLU A 315 -17.19 -7.15 13.81
C GLU A 315 -16.56 -5.79 13.49
N ASN A 316 -15.24 -5.67 13.66
CA ASN A 316 -14.48 -4.46 13.29
C ASN A 316 -14.50 -4.22 11.79
N ILE A 317 -14.38 -5.28 10.98
CA ILE A 317 -14.44 -5.18 9.52
C ILE A 317 -15.81 -4.66 9.08
N ALA A 318 -16.91 -5.22 9.61
CA ALA A 318 -18.25 -4.76 9.30
C ALA A 318 -18.42 -3.26 9.63
N ARG A 319 -17.95 -2.83 10.80
CA ARG A 319 -17.99 -1.43 11.22
C ARG A 319 -17.20 -0.53 10.26
N ILE A 320 -15.98 -0.93 9.93
CA ILE A 320 -15.11 -0.19 8.98
C ILE A 320 -15.81 -0.04 7.63
N LEU A 321 -16.38 -1.10 7.09
CA LEU A 321 -17.07 -1.06 5.80
C LEU A 321 -18.28 -0.11 5.82
N CYS A 322 -19.08 -0.13 6.90
CA CYS A 322 -20.22 0.78 7.02
C CYS A 322 -19.81 2.26 7.13
N ILE A 323 -18.70 2.55 7.82
CA ILE A 323 -18.16 3.91 7.91
C ILE A 323 -17.51 4.30 6.59
N ALA A 324 -16.71 3.41 5.98
CA ALA A 324 -16.01 3.67 4.73
C ALA A 324 -16.99 3.99 3.59
N GLN A 325 -18.09 3.24 3.48
CA GLN A 325 -19.14 3.54 2.49
C GLN A 325 -19.62 5.00 2.62
N ARG A 326 -19.97 5.44 3.84
CA ARG A 326 -20.45 6.80 4.07
C ARG A 326 -19.38 7.86 3.80
N LEU A 327 -18.12 7.59 4.17
CA LEU A 327 -17.01 8.52 3.90
C LEU A 327 -16.72 8.66 2.41
N VAL A 328 -16.79 7.55 1.66
CA VAL A 328 -16.66 7.57 0.20
C VAL A 328 -17.78 8.40 -0.41
N ASP A 329 -19.03 8.22 0.04
CA ASP A 329 -20.19 8.99 -0.44
C ASP A 329 -20.03 10.49 -0.15
N VAL A 330 -19.53 10.84 1.05
CA VAL A 330 -19.25 12.24 1.42
C VAL A 330 -18.13 12.83 0.57
N ALA A 331 -17.06 12.07 0.33
CA ALA A 331 -15.92 12.51 -0.47
C ALA A 331 -16.31 12.81 -1.93
N HIS A 332 -17.26 12.07 -2.48
CA HIS A 332 -17.73 12.23 -3.86
C HIS A 332 -18.94 13.17 -4.00
N SER A 333 -19.60 13.52 -2.90
CA SER A 333 -20.78 14.39 -2.93
C SER A 333 -20.42 15.88 -2.94
N LYS A 334 -20.64 16.56 -4.07
CA LYS A 334 -20.48 18.01 -4.18
C LYS A 334 -21.40 18.81 -3.23
N LYS A 335 -22.57 18.26 -2.89
CA LYS A 335 -23.62 18.95 -2.09
C LYS A 335 -23.44 18.83 -0.58
N LYS A 336 -22.68 17.84 -0.10
CA LYS A 336 -22.53 17.50 1.31
C LYS A 336 -21.09 17.62 1.84
N ARG A 337 -20.17 18.22 1.09
CA ARG A 337 -18.79 18.42 1.56
C ARG A 337 -18.78 19.35 2.77
N ARG A 338 -18.48 18.83 3.93
CA ARG A 338 -18.14 19.60 5.12
C ARG A 338 -16.79 20.30 4.94
N PHE A 339 -15.86 19.64 4.24
CA PHE A 339 -14.54 20.16 3.92
C PHE A 339 -14.43 20.40 2.42
N ALA A 340 -13.98 21.58 2.04
CA ALA A 340 -13.85 21.98 0.63
C ALA A 340 -12.74 21.22 -0.10
N ILE A 341 -11.72 20.77 0.63
CA ILE A 341 -10.54 20.11 0.11
C ILE A 341 -10.51 18.66 0.62
N LEU A 342 -10.44 17.68 -0.28
CA LEU A 342 -10.38 16.28 0.08
C LEU A 342 -9.09 15.94 0.83
N THR A 343 -7.94 16.43 0.31
CA THR A 343 -6.62 16.24 0.90
C THR A 343 -5.97 17.60 1.13
N PRO A 344 -5.90 18.09 2.37
CA PRO A 344 -5.22 19.32 2.70
C PRO A 344 -3.70 19.17 2.57
N LYS A 345 -3.01 20.33 2.50
CA LYS A 345 -1.53 20.37 2.43
C LYS A 345 -0.86 20.10 3.77
N ASP A 346 -1.57 20.29 4.87
CA ASP A 346 -1.07 20.04 6.22
C ASP A 346 -1.02 18.54 6.49
N CYS A 347 0.09 18.08 7.02
CA CYS A 347 0.31 16.68 7.36
C CYS A 347 1.14 16.52 8.62
N LEU A 348 0.96 15.41 9.32
CA LEU A 348 1.79 14.97 10.43
C LEU A 348 2.74 13.88 9.95
N GLY A 349 4.00 13.97 10.38
CA GLY A 349 5.08 13.05 10.01
C GLY A 349 5.94 13.56 8.85
N VAL A 350 7.02 12.85 8.60
CA VAL A 350 8.01 13.20 7.58
C VAL A 350 7.85 12.27 6.37
N GLN A 351 7.72 12.86 5.19
CA GLN A 351 7.75 12.10 3.94
C GLN A 351 9.17 12.09 3.39
N GLU A 352 9.73 10.90 3.29
CA GLU A 352 11.01 10.71 2.64
C GLU A 352 10.90 11.09 1.15
N SER A 353 11.77 11.98 0.69
CA SER A 353 11.84 12.35 -0.71
C SER A 353 12.52 11.25 -1.54
N PHE A 354 12.27 11.24 -2.85
CA PHE A 354 12.92 10.27 -3.75
C PHE A 354 14.46 10.38 -3.74
N VAL A 355 15.00 11.57 -3.47
CA VAL A 355 16.44 11.80 -3.34
C VAL A 355 16.98 11.17 -2.05
N GLU A 356 16.25 11.33 -0.94
CA GLU A 356 16.59 10.71 0.35
C GLU A 356 16.52 9.20 0.26
N MET A 357 15.45 8.64 -0.33
CA MET A 357 15.33 7.20 -0.58
C MET A 357 16.54 6.64 -1.35
N LYS A 358 16.98 7.34 -2.41
CA LYS A 358 18.17 6.93 -3.17
C LYS A 358 19.43 6.98 -2.31
N ARG A 359 19.61 8.03 -1.52
CA ARG A 359 20.77 8.18 -0.63
C ARG A 359 20.80 7.07 0.41
N ASN A 360 19.71 6.88 1.15
CA ASN A 360 19.59 5.87 2.20
C ASN A 360 19.82 4.46 1.63
N LYS A 361 19.27 4.18 0.45
CA LYS A 361 19.51 2.92 -0.26
C LYS A 361 20.97 2.73 -0.68
N ALA A 362 21.66 3.80 -1.09
CA ALA A 362 23.08 3.74 -1.45
C ALA A 362 23.97 3.52 -0.21
N GLU A 363 23.65 4.15 0.92
CA GLU A 363 24.33 3.95 2.20
C GLU A 363 24.16 2.50 2.68
N LEU A 364 22.92 1.99 2.68
CA LEU A 364 22.64 0.60 3.03
C LEU A 364 23.38 -0.38 2.11
N TYR A 365 23.45 -0.10 0.79
CA TYR A 365 24.21 -0.91 -0.13
C TYR A 365 25.72 -0.94 0.20
N ALA A 366 26.30 0.20 0.55
CA ALA A 366 27.72 0.31 0.89
C ALA A 366 28.07 -0.61 2.09
N ASP A 367 27.17 -0.72 3.07
CA ASP A 367 27.36 -1.59 4.22
C ASP A 367 27.10 -3.06 3.90
N LEU A 368 25.98 -3.40 3.31
CA LEU A 368 25.57 -4.79 3.06
C LEU A 368 26.36 -5.45 1.93
N SER A 369 26.89 -4.68 0.98
CA SER A 369 27.68 -5.23 -0.15
C SER A 369 29.01 -5.87 0.25
N LYS A 370 29.46 -5.65 1.49
CA LYS A 370 30.62 -6.34 2.08
C LYS A 370 30.40 -7.86 2.15
N ASN A 371 29.13 -8.30 2.28
CA ASN A 371 28.75 -9.72 2.22
C ASN A 371 27.53 -9.95 1.32
N LYS A 372 27.75 -10.04 0.01
CA LYS A 372 26.70 -10.22 -0.99
C LYS A 372 25.94 -11.56 -0.93
N SER A 373 26.31 -12.46 -0.03
CA SER A 373 25.61 -13.72 0.24
C SER A 373 24.83 -13.72 1.55
N SER A 374 24.85 -12.63 2.28
CA SER A 374 24.01 -12.49 3.49
C SER A 374 22.52 -12.45 3.12
N SER A 375 21.67 -12.93 4.02
CA SER A 375 20.21 -12.88 3.85
C SER A 375 19.74 -11.46 3.65
N GLU A 376 20.25 -10.53 4.47
CA GLU A 376 19.90 -9.13 4.44
C GLU A 376 20.28 -8.44 3.11
N TYR A 377 21.50 -8.71 2.58
CA TYR A 377 21.85 -8.20 1.26
C TYR A 377 20.91 -8.73 0.17
N LEU A 378 20.57 -10.02 0.22
CA LEU A 378 19.70 -10.62 -0.79
C LEU A 378 18.25 -10.14 -0.69
N GLU A 379 17.79 -9.79 0.49
CA GLU A 379 16.46 -9.22 0.69
C GLU A 379 16.30 -7.87 -0.02
N TYR A 380 17.35 -7.04 -0.01
CA TYR A 380 17.27 -5.68 -0.53
C TYR A 380 17.96 -5.46 -1.88
N PHE A 381 19.00 -6.22 -2.18
CA PHE A 381 19.88 -5.98 -3.34
C PHE A 381 20.07 -7.22 -4.22
N PHE A 382 19.17 -8.19 -4.12
CA PHE A 382 19.18 -9.32 -5.00
C PHE A 382 19.20 -8.90 -6.47
N SER A 383 20.10 -9.51 -7.24
CA SER A 383 20.16 -9.35 -8.69
C SER A 383 20.48 -10.68 -9.35
N TYR A 384 19.92 -10.93 -10.51
CA TYR A 384 20.07 -12.17 -11.21
C TYR A 384 20.14 -11.95 -12.72
N ASN A 385 21.06 -12.65 -13.38
CA ASN A 385 21.11 -12.74 -14.82
C ASN A 385 21.11 -14.24 -15.21
N PRO A 386 20.10 -14.71 -15.97
CA PRO A 386 20.03 -16.12 -16.39
C PRO A 386 21.24 -16.59 -17.22
N ASN A 387 21.84 -15.68 -17.98
CA ASN A 387 22.98 -15.95 -18.85
C ASN A 387 24.34 -15.91 -18.12
N ASP A 388 24.35 -15.54 -16.83
CA ASP A 388 25.59 -15.57 -16.03
C ASP A 388 25.97 -17.03 -15.70
N THR A 389 27.08 -17.49 -16.28
CA THR A 389 27.62 -18.86 -16.10
C THR A 389 28.58 -18.99 -14.92
N SER A 390 28.83 -17.90 -14.19
CA SER A 390 29.78 -17.82 -13.10
C SER A 390 29.41 -18.70 -11.89
N ALA A 391 30.40 -19.00 -11.03
CA ALA A 391 30.20 -19.64 -9.73
C ALA A 391 29.21 -18.91 -8.81
N ARG A 392 28.94 -17.64 -9.09
CA ARG A 392 27.95 -16.77 -8.41
C ARG A 392 26.54 -17.37 -8.41
N LYS A 393 26.12 -18.03 -9.51
CA LYS A 393 24.78 -18.65 -9.62
C LYS A 393 24.58 -19.80 -8.61
N LYS A 394 25.63 -20.60 -8.33
CA LYS A 394 25.59 -21.67 -7.32
C LYS A 394 25.53 -21.12 -5.89
N THR A 395 26.34 -20.09 -5.62
CA THR A 395 26.38 -19.41 -4.32
C THR A 395 25.06 -18.77 -4.01
N LEU A 396 24.43 -18.08 -5.02
CA LEU A 396 23.14 -17.45 -4.90
C LEU A 396 22.02 -18.45 -4.57
N LYS A 397 21.94 -19.58 -5.29
CA LYS A 397 20.97 -20.65 -4.99
C LYS A 397 21.12 -21.20 -3.57
N LYS A 398 22.35 -21.36 -3.09
CA LYS A 398 22.63 -21.82 -1.72
C LYS A 398 22.22 -20.77 -0.66
N ALA A 399 22.44 -19.50 -0.93
CA ALA A 399 22.08 -18.41 -0.04
C ALA A 399 20.55 -18.23 0.06
N LEU A 400 19.83 -18.31 -1.07
CA LEU A 400 18.36 -18.27 -1.11
C LEU A 400 17.73 -19.46 -0.35
N LYS A 401 18.37 -20.64 -0.39
CA LYS A 401 17.89 -21.78 0.40
C LYS A 401 18.00 -21.52 1.90
N LYS A 402 19.00 -20.77 2.34
CA LYS A 402 19.14 -20.37 3.76
C LYS A 402 18.08 -19.36 4.19
N LEU A 403 17.68 -18.40 3.32
CA LEU A 403 16.59 -17.47 3.61
C LEU A 403 15.29 -18.16 4.01
N LYS A 404 14.97 -19.29 3.35
CA LYS A 404 13.76 -20.07 3.64
C LYS A 404 13.79 -20.82 4.99
N THR A 405 14.98 -21.05 5.54
CA THR A 405 15.16 -21.83 6.77
C THR A 405 15.38 -21.00 8.01
N THR A 406 15.48 -19.68 7.87
CA THR A 406 15.64 -18.74 9.01
C THR A 406 14.24 -18.32 9.48
N PRO A 407 13.85 -18.56 10.75
CA PRO A 407 12.57 -18.10 11.29
C PRO A 407 12.49 -16.58 11.22
N GLU A 408 11.36 -16.07 10.75
CA GLU A 408 11.05 -14.63 10.80
C GLU A 408 11.04 -14.17 12.27
N GLY A 409 11.92 -13.30 12.67
CA GLY A 409 11.97 -12.77 14.03
C GLY A 409 13.33 -12.27 14.52
N SER A 410 14.42 -12.35 13.74
CA SER A 410 15.75 -11.99 14.24
C SER A 410 16.44 -10.80 13.58
N SER A 411 15.76 -10.00 12.76
CA SER A 411 16.41 -8.87 12.09
C SER A 411 15.50 -7.67 11.86
N ARG A 412 14.94 -7.13 12.95
CA ARG A 412 14.48 -5.73 12.96
C ARG A 412 14.77 -5.18 14.36
N SER A 413 16.01 -4.78 14.60
CA SER A 413 16.41 -3.91 15.71
C SER A 413 16.91 -2.59 15.16
#